data_61696ea6240bcce141d068f908657304
#
_entry.id   61696ea6240bcce141d068f908657304
#
_cell.length_a   1.000
_cell.length_b   1.000
_cell.length_c   1.000
_cell.angle_alpha   90.00
_cell.angle_beta   90.00
_cell.angle_gamma   90.00
#
_symmetry.space_group_name_H-M   'P 1'
#
loop_
_entity.id
_entity.type
_entity.pdbx_description
1 polymer ?
#
loop_
_entity_poly.entity_id
_entity_poly.type
_entity_poly.pdbx_seq_one_letter_code
_entity_poly.pdbx_strand_id
1 'polypeptide(L)'
;MRWSIKIAVIGLLVFFGVAGAGSIAFQKPSNEDRNQVGLQQLPITVKQLQPGINNSVELVCGTASVTPPNILNGFECTLKNNTQQSITAANIIYSTVLEENGLETRDSRNQILLTYFHPDFYEKQKNIMPGGTNSLRPGGVFTYYNAVIKGIEVYLDYVEFEDGTSMGPDVEGSKLIKDFRAGAVKYKNWLAKESKQKSIDTLIQATQSDEEFQKPEIGLNNITQKEGARRYGIALRKLYKQHGPTEVQKYLSTTPQGIN
;
A
#
# COMPACT_ATOMS: atom_id res chain seq x y z
N MET A 1 2.88 46.05 8.55
CA MET A 1 1.72 45.83 9.45
C MET A 1 1.94 44.52 10.18
N ARG A 2 2.22 44.58 11.47
CA ARG A 2 2.43 43.40 12.34
C ARG A 2 1.10 43.13 13.05
N TRP A 3 0.56 41.91 12.91
CA TRP A 3 -0.58 41.46 13.69
C TRP A 3 -0.09 40.55 14.81
N SER A 4 -0.27 41.01 16.04
CA SER A 4 0.01 40.26 17.25
C SER A 4 -1.26 39.54 17.69
N ILE A 5 -1.19 38.21 17.78
CA ILE A 5 -2.28 37.39 18.35
C ILE A 5 -2.04 37.31 19.86
N LYS A 6 -2.99 37.86 20.64
CA LYS A 6 -3.02 37.73 22.10
C LYS A 6 -3.69 36.42 22.49
N ILE A 7 -2.96 35.56 23.20
CA ILE A 7 -3.49 34.36 23.83
C ILE A 7 -4.09 34.76 25.18
N ALA A 8 -5.39 34.54 25.35
CA ALA A 8 -6.07 34.74 26.62
C ALA A 8 -5.97 33.46 27.46
N VAL A 9 -5.32 33.56 28.61
CA VAL A 9 -5.28 32.54 29.64
C VAL A 9 -6.55 32.67 30.48
N ILE A 10 -7.42 31.65 30.49
CA ILE A 10 -8.59 31.56 31.37
C ILE A 10 -8.21 30.78 32.62
N GLY A 11 -8.30 31.46 33.75
CA GLY A 11 -7.94 30.93 35.05
C GLY A 11 -8.92 29.88 35.59
N LEU A 12 -8.36 28.93 36.28
CA LEU A 12 -9.02 27.84 36.98
C LEU A 12 -9.50 28.37 38.37
N LEU A 13 -10.80 28.41 38.59
CA LEU A 13 -11.41 28.67 39.90
C LEU A 13 -11.66 27.34 40.60
N VAL A 14 -10.91 27.12 41.70
CA VAL A 14 -11.10 25.98 42.59
C VAL A 14 -12.17 26.34 43.61
N PHE A 15 -13.29 25.61 43.67
CA PHE A 15 -14.25 25.65 44.75
C PHE A 15 -14.05 24.43 45.66
N PHE A 16 -13.62 24.67 46.88
CA PHE A 16 -13.72 23.70 47.95
C PHE A 16 -15.12 23.79 48.57
N GLY A 17 -15.85 22.69 48.52
CA GLY A 17 -17.11 22.51 49.27
C GLY A 17 -17.05 21.19 50.03
N VAL A 18 -17.22 21.27 51.35
CA VAL A 18 -17.03 20.22 52.37
C VAL A 18 -18.29 19.37 52.54
N ALA A 19 -18.06 18.06 52.72
CA ALA A 19 -18.80 17.04 53.47
C ALA A 19 -20.23 16.66 53.07
N GLY A 20 -20.32 15.42 52.61
CA GLY A 20 -21.53 14.59 52.64
C GLY A 20 -21.11 13.16 52.37
N ALA A 21 -20.96 12.37 53.48
CA ALA A 21 -20.64 10.96 53.40
C ALA A 21 -21.84 10.18 52.82
N GLY A 22 -21.85 9.98 51.51
CA GLY A 22 -22.71 9.01 50.86
C GLY A 22 -21.80 8.08 50.05
N SER A 23 -21.62 6.85 50.54
CA SER A 23 -20.91 5.80 49.80
C SER A 23 -21.70 5.44 48.55
N ILE A 24 -21.43 6.16 47.48
CA ILE A 24 -21.84 5.73 46.15
C ILE A 24 -20.85 4.63 45.75
N ALA A 25 -21.27 3.38 45.91
CA ALA A 25 -20.58 2.26 45.32
C ALA A 25 -20.53 2.50 43.80
N PHE A 26 -19.39 2.94 43.32
CA PHE A 26 -19.10 2.88 41.88
C PHE A 26 -19.10 1.38 41.53
N GLN A 27 -20.22 0.87 41.05
CA GLN A 27 -20.22 -0.37 40.31
C GLN A 27 -19.29 -0.19 39.12
N LYS A 28 -18.14 -0.83 39.23
CA LYS A 28 -17.24 -1.02 38.10
C LYS A 28 -18.09 -1.62 36.99
N PRO A 29 -18.23 -0.96 35.81
CA PRO A 29 -18.99 -1.55 34.72
C PRO A 29 -18.37 -2.93 34.45
N SER A 30 -19.21 -3.97 34.52
CA SER A 30 -18.80 -5.32 34.20
C SER A 30 -18.29 -5.29 32.77
N ASN A 31 -17.11 -5.89 32.54
CA ASN A 31 -16.47 -5.97 31.21
C ASN A 31 -17.26 -6.85 30.21
N GLU A 32 -18.50 -7.23 30.51
CA GLU A 32 -19.31 -8.14 29.72
C GLU A 32 -20.14 -7.47 28.61
N ASP A 33 -20.28 -6.13 28.61
CA ASP A 33 -21.03 -5.41 27.58
C ASP A 33 -20.13 -4.67 26.55
N ARG A 34 -18.90 -5.06 26.40
CA ARG A 34 -18.23 -4.81 25.11
C ARG A 34 -18.86 -5.78 24.12
N ASN A 35 -20.00 -5.37 23.55
CA ASN A 35 -20.52 -5.95 22.33
C ASN A 35 -19.32 -6.22 21.42
N GLN A 36 -18.93 -7.49 21.30
CA GLN A 36 -18.03 -7.92 20.23
C GLN A 36 -18.79 -7.61 18.96
N VAL A 37 -18.53 -6.44 18.38
CA VAL A 37 -18.93 -6.16 17.01
C VAL A 37 -18.20 -7.20 16.19
N GLY A 38 -18.87 -8.32 15.94
CA GLY A 38 -18.30 -9.46 15.26
C GLY A 38 -17.84 -9.04 13.85
N LEU A 39 -16.66 -9.48 13.46
CA LEU A 39 -16.21 -9.29 12.09
C LEU A 39 -17.22 -9.94 11.14
N GLN A 40 -17.73 -9.17 10.21
CA GLN A 40 -18.59 -9.64 9.14
C GLN A 40 -17.73 -10.02 7.94
N GLN A 41 -18.05 -11.12 7.30
CA GLN A 41 -17.45 -11.53 6.03
C GLN A 41 -18.37 -11.12 4.89
N LEU A 42 -17.88 -10.27 3.99
CA LEU A 42 -18.61 -9.86 2.80
C LEU A 42 -18.07 -10.57 1.56
N PRO A 43 -18.94 -10.95 0.61
CA PRO A 43 -18.51 -11.54 -0.64
C PRO A 43 -17.68 -10.52 -1.45
N ILE A 44 -16.69 -11.04 -2.17
CA ILE A 44 -15.94 -10.28 -3.16
C ILE A 44 -16.42 -10.72 -4.54
N THR A 45 -16.82 -9.76 -5.36
CA THR A 45 -17.20 -9.99 -6.75
C THR A 45 -15.99 -9.77 -7.65
N VAL A 46 -15.47 -10.83 -8.25
CA VAL A 46 -14.43 -10.71 -9.29
C VAL A 46 -15.12 -10.40 -10.61
N LYS A 47 -14.90 -9.21 -11.14
CA LYS A 47 -15.44 -8.77 -12.43
C LYS A 47 -14.49 -9.11 -13.57
N GLN A 48 -15.03 -9.63 -14.64
CA GLN A 48 -14.31 -9.83 -15.90
C GLN A 48 -14.53 -8.61 -16.80
N LEU A 49 -13.49 -7.84 -17.05
CA LEU A 49 -13.58 -6.69 -17.97
C LEU A 49 -13.28 -7.07 -19.43
N GLN A 50 -12.57 -8.19 -19.65
CA GLN A 50 -12.33 -8.72 -20.99
C GLN A 50 -12.55 -10.24 -21.03
N PRO A 51 -13.30 -10.76 -22.03
CA PRO A 51 -13.42 -12.19 -22.27
C PRO A 51 -12.05 -12.79 -22.59
N GLY A 52 -11.72 -13.93 -21.98
CA GLY A 52 -10.50 -14.69 -22.28
C GLY A 52 -9.30 -14.46 -21.37
N ILE A 53 -9.20 -13.31 -20.68
CA ILE A 53 -8.10 -13.06 -19.72
C ILE A 53 -8.11 -14.10 -18.61
N ASN A 54 -9.27 -14.39 -18.04
CA ASN A 54 -9.38 -15.27 -16.89
C ASN A 54 -9.03 -16.72 -17.16
N ASN A 55 -8.91 -17.16 -18.43
CA ASN A 55 -8.40 -18.48 -18.76
C ASN A 55 -6.87 -18.53 -18.72
N SER A 56 -6.22 -17.41 -19.00
CA SER A 56 -4.75 -17.29 -19.07
C SER A 56 -4.17 -16.83 -17.74
N VAL A 57 -4.82 -15.86 -17.09
CA VAL A 57 -4.43 -15.36 -15.76
C VAL A 57 -5.70 -15.28 -14.92
N GLU A 58 -5.73 -16.06 -13.86
CA GLU A 58 -6.90 -16.20 -12.99
C GLU A 58 -6.72 -15.35 -11.74
N LEU A 59 -7.75 -14.55 -11.41
CA LEU A 59 -7.84 -13.82 -10.16
C LEU A 59 -8.92 -14.46 -9.29
N VAL A 60 -8.51 -15.02 -8.16
CA VAL A 60 -9.39 -15.66 -7.18
C VAL A 60 -9.36 -14.87 -5.88
N CYS A 61 -10.50 -14.40 -5.42
CA CYS A 61 -10.62 -13.68 -4.16
C CYS A 61 -11.52 -14.45 -3.18
N GLY A 62 -11.17 -14.37 -1.89
CA GLY A 62 -11.99 -14.89 -0.80
C GLY A 62 -13.11 -13.94 -0.40
N THR A 63 -13.26 -13.72 0.92
CA THR A 63 -14.19 -12.74 1.47
C THR A 63 -13.44 -11.55 2.04
N ALA A 64 -14.10 -10.40 2.08
CA ALA A 64 -13.57 -9.21 2.75
C ALA A 64 -13.99 -9.25 4.23
N SER A 65 -13.05 -8.92 5.11
CA SER A 65 -13.29 -8.79 6.54
C SER A 65 -13.70 -7.35 6.86
N VAL A 66 -14.89 -7.17 7.40
CA VAL A 66 -15.47 -5.86 7.71
C VAL A 66 -15.90 -5.80 9.17
N THR A 67 -15.56 -4.73 9.86
CA THR A 67 -16.18 -4.35 11.12
C THR A 67 -17.35 -3.42 10.78
N PRO A 68 -18.61 -3.89 10.96
CA PRO A 68 -19.75 -3.09 10.61
C PRO A 68 -19.84 -1.76 11.38
N PRO A 69 -20.39 -0.72 10.76
CA PRO A 69 -20.95 -0.76 9.40
C PRO A 69 -19.94 -0.37 8.31
N ASN A 70 -18.75 0.14 8.68
CA ASN A 70 -17.98 0.99 7.78
C ASN A 70 -16.44 0.81 7.84
N ILE A 71 -15.91 -0.23 8.49
CA ILE A 71 -14.48 -0.46 8.57
C ILE A 71 -14.11 -1.70 7.76
N LEU A 72 -13.42 -1.51 6.63
CA LEU A 72 -12.81 -2.58 5.86
C LEU A 72 -11.46 -2.92 6.50
N ASN A 73 -11.33 -4.12 7.06
CA ASN A 73 -10.08 -4.59 7.68
C ASN A 73 -9.13 -5.23 6.66
N GLY A 74 -9.64 -5.63 5.51
CA GLY A 74 -8.86 -6.16 4.40
C GLY A 74 -9.50 -7.36 3.73
N PHE A 75 -8.85 -7.80 2.67
CA PHE A 75 -9.19 -9.02 1.93
C PHE A 75 -7.94 -9.56 1.23
N GLU A 76 -8.05 -10.76 0.71
CA GLU A 76 -6.96 -11.41 -0.02
C GLU A 76 -7.46 -11.93 -1.35
N CYS A 77 -6.69 -11.67 -2.40
CA CYS A 77 -6.85 -12.27 -3.72
C CYS A 77 -5.60 -13.05 -4.09
N THR A 78 -5.74 -14.10 -4.88
CA THR A 78 -4.64 -14.86 -5.44
C THR A 78 -4.65 -14.68 -6.96
N LEU A 79 -3.53 -14.21 -7.50
CA LEU A 79 -3.27 -14.19 -8.93
C LEU A 79 -2.58 -15.49 -9.31
N LYS A 80 -3.16 -16.23 -10.26
CA LYS A 80 -2.63 -17.48 -10.77
C LYS A 80 -2.27 -17.34 -12.25
N ASN A 81 -1.07 -17.76 -12.58
CA ASN A 81 -0.55 -17.75 -13.94
C ASN A 81 -0.81 -19.09 -14.63
N ASN A 82 -1.79 -19.14 -15.52
CA ASN A 82 -2.08 -20.33 -16.32
C ASN A 82 -1.43 -20.24 -17.72
N THR A 83 -0.58 -19.25 -17.98
CA THR A 83 0.15 -19.10 -19.26
C THR A 83 1.45 -19.91 -19.26
N GLN A 84 2.15 -19.90 -20.39
CA GLN A 84 3.49 -20.47 -20.54
C GLN A 84 4.61 -19.46 -20.26
N GLN A 85 4.27 -18.20 -19.97
CA GLN A 85 5.22 -17.11 -19.72
C GLN A 85 5.17 -16.68 -18.27
N SER A 86 6.28 -16.17 -17.74
CA SER A 86 6.31 -15.65 -16.37
C SER A 86 5.68 -14.25 -16.31
N ILE A 87 4.85 -13.98 -15.31
CA ILE A 87 4.31 -12.66 -15.05
C ILE A 87 5.35 -11.84 -14.29
N THR A 88 5.65 -10.64 -14.77
CA THR A 88 6.61 -9.69 -14.20
C THR A 88 5.96 -8.53 -13.48
N ALA A 89 4.75 -8.15 -13.88
CA ALA A 89 3.97 -7.13 -13.23
C ALA A 89 2.48 -7.37 -13.41
N ALA A 90 1.68 -6.90 -12.49
CA ALA A 90 0.22 -6.88 -12.63
C ALA A 90 -0.36 -5.68 -11.87
N ASN A 91 -1.50 -5.19 -12.35
CA ASN A 91 -2.36 -4.25 -11.65
C ASN A 91 -3.74 -4.83 -11.49
N ILE A 92 -4.25 -4.84 -10.27
CA ILE A 92 -5.66 -5.07 -9.97
C ILE A 92 -6.31 -3.77 -9.52
N ILE A 93 -7.53 -3.56 -9.94
CA ILE A 93 -8.37 -2.49 -9.41
C ILE A 93 -9.40 -3.13 -8.49
N TYR A 94 -9.53 -2.59 -7.29
CA TYR A 94 -10.60 -2.98 -6.37
C TYR A 94 -11.44 -1.76 -5.99
N SER A 95 -12.73 -1.95 -5.89
CA SER A 95 -13.69 -0.92 -5.56
C SER A 95 -14.50 -1.36 -4.34
N THR A 96 -14.44 -0.57 -3.28
CA THR A 96 -15.37 -0.73 -2.16
C THR A 96 -16.71 -0.14 -2.56
N VAL A 97 -17.75 -0.98 -2.57
CA VAL A 97 -19.12 -0.55 -2.84
C VAL A 97 -19.71 -0.03 -1.54
N LEU A 98 -20.10 1.22 -1.55
CA LEU A 98 -20.58 1.97 -0.40
C LEU A 98 -22.03 2.40 -0.61
N GLU A 99 -22.81 2.42 0.47
CA GLU A 99 -24.13 3.04 0.49
C GLU A 99 -24.11 4.22 1.46
N GLU A 100 -24.38 5.40 0.94
CA GLU A 100 -24.48 6.64 1.70
C GLU A 100 -25.81 7.34 1.36
N ASN A 101 -26.66 7.58 2.36
CA ASN A 101 -27.98 8.20 2.18
C ASN A 101 -28.87 7.52 1.10
N GLY A 102 -28.76 6.19 0.99
CA GLY A 102 -29.52 5.42 -0.02
C GLY A 102 -28.94 5.46 -1.43
N LEU A 103 -27.79 6.10 -1.62
CA LEU A 103 -27.06 6.14 -2.90
C LEU A 103 -25.86 5.19 -2.86
N GLU A 104 -25.70 4.41 -3.93
CA GLU A 104 -24.53 3.57 -4.10
C GLU A 104 -23.38 4.34 -4.75
N THR A 105 -22.22 4.30 -4.12
CA THR A 105 -20.99 4.89 -4.61
C THR A 105 -19.86 3.85 -4.59
N ARG A 106 -18.72 4.16 -5.25
CA ARG A 106 -17.54 3.30 -5.32
C ARG A 106 -16.29 4.07 -5.00
N ASP A 107 -15.49 3.56 -4.05
CA ASP A 107 -14.12 4.01 -3.80
C ASP A 107 -13.16 3.02 -4.46
N SER A 108 -12.59 3.42 -5.59
CA SER A 108 -11.74 2.56 -6.42
C SER A 108 -10.26 2.83 -6.16
N ARG A 109 -9.47 1.76 -6.05
CA ARG A 109 -8.03 1.82 -5.77
C ARG A 109 -7.27 0.80 -6.59
N ASN A 110 -6.01 1.09 -6.82
CA ASN A 110 -5.08 0.23 -7.53
C ASN A 110 -4.17 -0.54 -6.57
N GLN A 111 -3.95 -1.81 -6.86
CA GLN A 111 -2.94 -2.65 -6.22
C GLN A 111 -1.95 -3.13 -7.27
N ILE A 112 -0.73 -2.64 -7.19
CA ILE A 112 0.35 -2.98 -8.11
C ILE A 112 1.16 -4.14 -7.53
N LEU A 113 1.34 -5.19 -8.31
CA LEU A 113 2.33 -6.23 -8.13
C LEU A 113 3.49 -5.96 -9.08
N LEU A 114 4.69 -5.90 -8.56
CA LEU A 114 5.92 -5.80 -9.36
C LEU A 114 6.93 -6.81 -8.87
N THR A 115 7.49 -7.59 -9.77
CA THR A 115 8.52 -8.57 -9.44
C THR A 115 9.92 -8.02 -9.64
N TYR A 116 10.11 -6.97 -10.44
CA TYR A 116 11.43 -6.47 -10.89
C TYR A 116 12.09 -5.40 -10.03
N PHE A 117 11.43 -4.86 -9.02
CA PHE A 117 11.95 -3.70 -8.31
C PHE A 117 12.30 -3.92 -6.85
N HIS A 118 12.45 -5.16 -6.47
CA HIS A 118 12.88 -5.43 -5.13
C HIS A 118 14.40 -5.64 -5.12
N PRO A 119 15.20 -5.01 -4.25
CA PRO A 119 16.58 -5.44 -3.99
C PRO A 119 16.65 -6.86 -3.43
N ASP A 120 15.54 -7.47 -2.98
CA ASP A 120 15.39 -8.91 -2.80
C ASP A 120 15.58 -9.71 -4.11
N PHE A 121 16.01 -9.04 -5.18
CA PHE A 121 16.57 -9.71 -6.38
C PHE A 121 17.71 -10.66 -6.04
N TYR A 122 18.38 -10.44 -4.95
CA TYR A 122 19.32 -11.40 -4.42
C TYR A 122 18.64 -12.64 -3.86
N GLU A 123 17.41 -12.54 -3.41
CA GLU A 123 16.59 -13.65 -2.96
C GLU A 123 15.35 -13.81 -3.86
N LYS A 124 15.59 -14.20 -5.15
CA LYS A 124 14.60 -14.89 -5.99
C LYS A 124 13.13 -14.53 -5.71
N GLN A 125 12.74 -13.23 -5.67
CA GLN A 125 11.35 -12.91 -5.92
C GLN A 125 11.05 -13.31 -7.36
N LYS A 126 10.57 -14.52 -7.43
CA LYS A 126 10.25 -15.18 -8.66
C LYS A 126 9.11 -14.42 -9.30
N ASN A 127 9.30 -14.04 -10.56
CA ASN A 127 8.16 -13.85 -11.47
C ASN A 127 7.11 -14.90 -11.14
N ILE A 128 5.84 -14.60 -11.32
CA ILE A 128 4.85 -15.65 -11.18
C ILE A 128 5.06 -16.59 -12.36
N MET A 129 5.77 -17.70 -12.11
CA MET A 129 6.10 -18.69 -13.12
C MET A 129 4.82 -19.32 -13.70
N PRO A 130 4.87 -19.94 -14.87
CA PRO A 130 3.78 -20.80 -15.37
C PRO A 130 3.29 -21.76 -14.30
N GLY A 131 1.98 -21.80 -14.07
CA GLY A 131 1.33 -22.57 -13.00
C GLY A 131 1.50 -22.00 -11.59
N GLY A 132 2.30 -20.96 -11.41
CA GLY A 132 2.54 -20.31 -10.12
C GLY A 132 1.44 -19.37 -9.69
N THR A 133 1.46 -19.00 -8.40
CA THR A 133 0.51 -18.09 -7.78
C THR A 133 1.22 -17.00 -6.99
N ASN A 134 0.53 -15.87 -6.79
CA ASN A 134 0.95 -14.81 -5.87
C ASN A 134 -0.26 -14.25 -5.14
N SER A 135 -0.14 -14.08 -3.82
CA SER A 135 -1.16 -13.48 -2.99
C SER A 135 -1.07 -11.95 -3.03
N LEU A 136 -2.19 -11.33 -3.31
CA LEU A 136 -2.38 -9.88 -3.32
C LEU A 136 -3.25 -9.50 -2.12
N ARG A 137 -2.68 -8.71 -1.22
CA ARG A 137 -3.39 -8.19 -0.05
C ARG A 137 -3.42 -6.67 -0.15
N PRO A 138 -4.51 -6.08 -0.60
CA PRO A 138 -4.66 -4.64 -0.53
C PRO A 138 -4.47 -4.19 0.91
N GLY A 139 -3.44 -3.36 1.12
CA GLY A 139 -2.98 -3.03 2.46
C GLY A 139 -3.84 -1.95 3.13
N GLY A 140 -4.00 -2.07 4.44
CA GLY A 140 -4.56 -1.04 5.30
C GLY A 140 -5.97 -1.38 5.81
N VAL A 141 -6.32 -0.71 6.90
CA VAL A 141 -7.68 -0.63 7.42
C VAL A 141 -8.29 0.67 6.91
N PHE A 142 -9.45 0.58 6.26
CA PHE A 142 -10.12 1.75 5.69
C PHE A 142 -11.42 1.99 6.45
N THR A 143 -11.59 3.22 6.95
CA THR A 143 -12.83 3.65 7.59
C THR A 143 -13.60 4.59 6.66
N TYR A 144 -14.84 4.26 6.38
CA TYR A 144 -15.74 5.04 5.53
C TYR A 144 -16.78 5.73 6.40
N TYR A 145 -16.50 6.99 6.75
CA TYR A 145 -17.41 7.78 7.57
C TYR A 145 -18.73 8.03 6.82
N ASN A 146 -19.86 7.83 7.51
CA ASN A 146 -21.23 8.04 6.97
C ASN A 146 -21.65 7.10 5.85
N ALA A 147 -20.93 6.02 5.59
CA ALA A 147 -21.27 5.04 4.57
C ALA A 147 -21.29 3.62 5.14
N VAL A 148 -22.09 2.76 4.56
CA VAL A 148 -22.15 1.31 4.85
C VAL A 148 -21.44 0.57 3.74
N ILE A 149 -20.53 -0.34 4.09
CA ILE A 149 -19.84 -1.19 3.11
C ILE A 149 -20.81 -2.29 2.67
N LYS A 150 -21.14 -2.35 1.38
CA LYS A 150 -22.04 -3.36 0.78
C LYS A 150 -21.29 -4.52 0.15
N GLY A 151 -20.07 -4.31 -0.32
CA GLY A 151 -19.28 -5.34 -0.97
C GLY A 151 -17.95 -4.81 -1.53
N ILE A 152 -17.20 -5.71 -2.10
CA ILE A 152 -15.95 -5.41 -2.81
C ILE A 152 -16.05 -5.96 -4.22
N GLU A 153 -15.73 -5.13 -5.20
CA GLU A 153 -15.58 -5.54 -6.60
C GLU A 153 -14.08 -5.52 -6.94
N VAL A 154 -13.59 -6.55 -7.60
CA VAL A 154 -12.17 -6.64 -7.98
C VAL A 154 -12.07 -7.05 -9.44
N TYR A 155 -11.14 -6.46 -10.18
CA TYR A 155 -10.83 -6.90 -11.54
C TYR A 155 -9.36 -6.75 -11.88
N LEU A 156 -8.90 -7.62 -12.77
CA LEU A 156 -7.56 -7.58 -13.31
C LEU A 156 -7.49 -6.54 -14.42
N ASP A 157 -6.71 -5.48 -14.20
CA ASP A 157 -6.59 -4.37 -15.13
C ASP A 157 -5.44 -4.60 -16.14
N TYR A 158 -4.29 -5.06 -15.66
CA TYR A 158 -3.09 -5.18 -16.49
C TYR A 158 -2.18 -6.30 -15.98
N VAL A 159 -1.60 -7.04 -16.91
CA VAL A 159 -0.56 -8.04 -16.65
C VAL A 159 0.55 -7.87 -17.67
N GLU A 160 1.80 -7.89 -17.22
CA GLU A 160 2.99 -7.85 -18.05
C GLU A 160 3.77 -9.15 -17.91
N PHE A 161 4.25 -9.68 -19.02
CA PHE A 161 5.05 -10.90 -19.10
C PHE A 161 6.53 -10.60 -19.29
N GLU A 162 7.37 -11.61 -19.09
CA GLU A 162 8.83 -11.49 -19.18
C GLU A 162 9.36 -11.18 -20.59
N ASP A 163 8.59 -11.50 -21.62
CA ASP A 163 8.90 -11.19 -23.00
C ASP A 163 8.48 -9.76 -23.42
N GLY A 164 7.91 -8.99 -22.48
CA GLY A 164 7.42 -7.63 -22.72
C GLY A 164 6.01 -7.56 -23.30
N THR A 165 5.37 -8.70 -23.56
CA THR A 165 3.95 -8.70 -23.95
C THR A 165 3.06 -8.41 -22.74
N SER A 166 1.84 -7.98 -22.99
CA SER A 166 0.89 -7.64 -21.93
C SER A 166 -0.53 -8.04 -22.30
N MET A 167 -1.38 -8.14 -21.28
CA MET A 167 -2.82 -8.36 -21.41
C MET A 167 -3.59 -7.56 -20.35
N GLY A 168 -4.85 -7.32 -20.62
CA GLY A 168 -5.77 -6.60 -19.76
C GLY A 168 -6.46 -5.45 -20.47
N PRO A 169 -7.53 -4.87 -19.89
CA PRO A 169 -8.17 -3.66 -20.40
C PRO A 169 -7.25 -2.45 -20.36
N ASP A 170 -6.25 -2.47 -19.49
CA ASP A 170 -5.24 -1.42 -19.29
C ASP A 170 -5.85 -0.01 -19.12
N VAL A 171 -6.76 0.11 -18.17
CA VAL A 171 -7.38 1.41 -17.84
C VAL A 171 -6.32 2.36 -17.28
N GLU A 172 -5.48 1.88 -16.37
CA GLU A 172 -4.39 2.65 -15.76
C GLU A 172 -3.12 1.83 -15.50
N GLY A 173 -3.17 0.52 -15.61
CA GLY A 173 -2.16 -0.40 -15.08
C GLY A 173 -0.77 -0.20 -15.65
N SER A 174 -0.62 -0.14 -16.96
CA SER A 174 0.68 0.07 -17.62
C SER A 174 1.31 1.41 -17.24
N LYS A 175 0.49 2.46 -17.18
CA LYS A 175 0.94 3.80 -16.78
C LYS A 175 1.41 3.82 -15.32
N LEU A 176 0.64 3.23 -14.41
CA LEU A 176 1.00 3.15 -12.99
C LEU A 176 2.29 2.35 -12.77
N ILE A 177 2.43 1.22 -13.44
CA ILE A 177 3.64 0.39 -13.36
C ILE A 177 4.86 1.14 -13.89
N LYS A 178 4.72 1.82 -15.04
CA LYS A 178 5.77 2.66 -15.62
C LYS A 178 6.18 3.80 -14.68
N ASP A 179 5.22 4.53 -14.13
CA ASP A 179 5.49 5.61 -13.19
C ASP A 179 6.17 5.09 -11.91
N PHE A 180 5.71 3.97 -11.37
CA PHE A 180 6.30 3.36 -10.21
C PHE A 180 7.78 2.95 -10.45
N ARG A 181 8.05 2.29 -11.58
CA ARG A 181 9.41 1.93 -12.01
C ARG A 181 10.28 3.18 -12.17
N ALA A 182 9.77 4.19 -12.84
CA ALA A 182 10.49 5.45 -13.03
C ALA A 182 10.88 6.09 -11.69
N GLY A 183 10.01 6.06 -10.70
CA GLY A 183 10.29 6.55 -9.35
C GLY A 183 11.43 5.79 -8.66
N ALA A 184 11.40 4.47 -8.71
CA ALA A 184 12.45 3.63 -8.15
C ALA A 184 13.81 3.89 -8.81
N VAL A 185 13.85 4.02 -10.15
CA VAL A 185 15.07 4.32 -10.92
C VAL A 185 15.63 5.69 -10.57
N LYS A 186 14.79 6.71 -10.55
CA LYS A 186 15.23 8.07 -10.18
C LYS A 186 15.86 8.08 -8.79
N TYR A 187 15.23 7.41 -7.85
CA TYR A 187 15.73 7.32 -6.48
C TYR A 187 17.05 6.52 -6.40
N LYS A 188 17.14 5.38 -7.10
CA LYS A 188 18.41 4.64 -7.22
C LYS A 188 19.53 5.51 -7.74
N ASN A 189 19.31 6.23 -8.83
CA ASN A 189 20.30 7.08 -9.47
C ASN A 189 20.73 8.23 -8.54
N TRP A 190 19.78 8.81 -7.82
CA TRP A 190 20.07 9.83 -6.81
C TRP A 190 20.93 9.25 -5.67
N LEU A 191 20.57 8.09 -5.11
CA LEU A 191 21.37 7.43 -4.07
C LEU A 191 22.77 7.07 -4.55
N ALA A 192 22.91 6.58 -5.77
CA ALA A 192 24.22 6.28 -6.38
C ALA A 192 25.11 7.52 -6.51
N LYS A 193 24.50 8.70 -6.78
CA LYS A 193 25.21 9.98 -6.79
C LYS A 193 25.63 10.39 -5.37
N GLU A 194 24.69 10.35 -4.43
CA GLU A 194 24.92 10.75 -3.04
C GLU A 194 25.94 9.85 -2.31
N SER A 195 26.03 8.57 -2.68
CA SER A 195 26.98 7.61 -2.08
C SER A 195 28.44 7.91 -2.39
N LYS A 196 28.71 8.85 -3.31
CA LYS A 196 30.08 9.37 -3.54
C LYS A 196 30.51 10.38 -2.47
N GLN A 197 29.59 10.95 -1.73
CA GLN A 197 29.84 12.01 -0.74
C GLN A 197 29.38 11.65 0.68
N LYS A 198 28.45 10.69 0.80
CA LYS A 198 27.86 10.27 2.07
C LYS A 198 28.07 8.77 2.28
N SER A 199 28.19 8.36 3.55
CA SER A 199 28.25 6.93 3.87
C SER A 199 26.93 6.23 3.54
N ILE A 200 26.99 4.95 3.24
CA ILE A 200 25.81 4.12 3.01
C ILE A 200 24.89 4.13 4.25
N ASP A 201 25.43 4.10 5.45
CA ASP A 201 24.68 4.15 6.69
C ASP A 201 23.79 5.40 6.77
N THR A 202 24.36 6.57 6.45
CA THR A 202 23.63 7.84 6.42
C THR A 202 22.50 7.81 5.39
N LEU A 203 22.75 7.27 4.20
CA LEU A 203 21.76 7.17 3.14
C LEU A 203 20.62 6.21 3.51
N ILE A 204 20.94 5.07 4.09
CA ILE A 204 19.93 4.09 4.54
C ILE A 204 19.07 4.67 5.67
N GLN A 205 19.63 5.42 6.61
CA GLN A 205 18.85 6.11 7.64
C GLN A 205 17.88 7.13 7.02
N ALA A 206 18.33 7.92 6.04
CA ALA A 206 17.47 8.89 5.36
C ALA A 206 16.24 8.24 4.72
N THR A 207 16.35 7.02 4.20
CA THR A 207 15.21 6.29 3.60
C THR A 207 14.07 5.96 4.58
N GLN A 208 14.24 6.22 5.88
CA GLN A 208 13.21 5.99 6.90
C GLN A 208 12.21 7.15 7.01
N SER A 209 12.59 8.33 6.53
CA SER A 209 11.73 9.52 6.54
C SER A 209 10.99 9.68 5.22
N ASP A 210 9.69 9.97 5.29
CA ASP A 210 8.92 10.32 4.09
C ASP A 210 9.37 11.67 3.48
N GLU A 211 10.01 12.53 4.25
CA GLU A 211 10.61 13.79 3.77
C GLU A 211 11.68 13.54 2.72
N GLU A 212 12.40 12.41 2.81
CA GLU A 212 13.40 12.00 1.83
C GLU A 212 12.81 11.99 0.42
N PHE A 213 11.60 11.43 0.26
CA PHE A 213 10.92 11.28 -1.03
C PHE A 213 10.21 12.55 -1.49
N GLN A 214 10.30 13.64 -0.73
CA GLN A 214 9.79 14.97 -1.11
C GLN A 214 10.89 15.87 -1.69
N LYS A 215 12.16 15.46 -1.63
CA LYS A 215 13.29 16.25 -2.11
C LYS A 215 13.18 16.53 -3.62
N PRO A 216 13.21 17.81 -4.04
CA PRO A 216 13.07 18.17 -5.47
C PRO A 216 14.17 17.59 -6.36
N GLU A 217 15.39 17.44 -5.82
CA GLU A 217 16.56 16.93 -6.53
C GLU A 217 16.47 15.48 -6.98
N ILE A 218 15.54 14.69 -6.41
CA ILE A 218 15.24 13.32 -6.86
C ILE A 218 14.41 13.35 -8.13
N GLY A 219 13.64 14.42 -8.36
CA GLY A 219 12.83 14.62 -9.57
C GLY A 219 11.59 13.71 -9.65
N LEU A 220 10.97 13.40 -8.49
CA LEU A 220 9.73 12.60 -8.44
C LEU A 220 8.51 13.48 -8.76
N ASN A 221 7.83 13.20 -9.86
CA ASN A 221 6.83 14.09 -10.44
C ASN A 221 5.40 13.85 -9.93
N ASN A 222 5.10 12.64 -9.43
CA ASN A 222 3.76 12.27 -8.97
C ASN A 222 3.80 11.29 -7.78
N ILE A 223 2.63 11.03 -7.20
CA ILE A 223 2.48 10.15 -6.03
C ILE A 223 2.94 8.72 -6.31
N THR A 224 2.71 8.20 -7.53
CA THR A 224 3.10 6.84 -7.93
C THR A 224 4.61 6.71 -8.01
N GLN A 225 5.31 7.72 -8.54
CA GLN A 225 6.78 7.76 -8.54
C GLN A 225 7.34 7.84 -7.12
N LYS A 226 6.73 8.65 -6.24
CA LYS A 226 7.12 8.71 -4.82
C LYS A 226 6.96 7.37 -4.12
N GLU A 227 5.86 6.67 -4.37
CA GLU A 227 5.64 5.33 -3.82
C GLU A 227 6.67 4.31 -4.37
N GLY A 228 7.00 4.37 -5.66
CA GLY A 228 8.07 3.57 -6.25
C GLY A 228 9.42 3.81 -5.58
N ALA A 229 9.79 5.06 -5.37
CA ALA A 229 11.00 5.44 -4.66
C ALA A 229 11.00 4.96 -3.21
N ARG A 230 9.88 5.12 -2.50
CA ARG A 230 9.70 4.66 -1.12
C ARG A 230 9.85 3.14 -0.97
N ARG A 231 9.21 2.38 -1.85
CA ARG A 231 9.33 0.91 -1.89
C ARG A 231 10.75 0.48 -2.18
N TYR A 232 11.43 1.15 -3.09
CA TYR A 232 12.83 0.92 -3.35
C TYR A 232 13.69 1.17 -2.09
N GLY A 233 13.47 2.28 -1.36
CA GLY A 233 14.15 2.56 -0.09
C GLY A 233 13.92 1.49 0.99
N ILE A 234 12.68 0.98 1.12
CA ILE A 234 12.36 -0.11 2.05
C ILE A 234 13.18 -1.35 1.71
N ALA A 235 13.25 -1.67 0.43
CA ALA A 235 13.95 -2.83 -0.04
C ALA A 235 15.48 -2.70 0.15
N LEU A 236 16.06 -1.51 -0.06
CA LEU A 236 17.47 -1.26 0.27
C LEU A 236 17.76 -1.42 1.77
N ARG A 237 16.85 -1.02 2.66
CA ARG A 237 17.01 -1.27 4.10
C ARG A 237 17.06 -2.75 4.44
N LYS A 238 16.27 -3.58 3.77
CA LYS A 238 16.33 -5.04 3.95
C LYS A 238 17.66 -5.59 3.48
N LEU A 239 18.10 -5.20 2.27
CA LEU A 239 19.40 -5.58 1.73
C LEU A 239 20.52 -5.19 2.69
N TYR A 240 20.50 -3.96 3.21
CA TYR A 240 21.47 -3.48 4.19
C TYR A 240 21.50 -4.32 5.47
N LYS A 241 20.33 -4.64 6.02
CA LYS A 241 20.21 -5.47 7.23
C LYS A 241 20.74 -6.89 7.03
N GLN A 242 20.58 -7.45 5.86
CA GLN A 242 20.96 -8.82 5.54
C GLN A 242 22.45 -8.93 5.14
N HIS A 243 22.96 -7.99 4.38
CA HIS A 243 24.24 -8.12 3.70
C HIS A 243 25.24 -6.97 3.98
N GLY A 244 24.79 -5.95 4.71
CA GLY A 244 25.64 -4.82 5.10
C GLY A 244 25.88 -3.76 4.02
N PRO A 245 26.69 -2.72 4.34
CA PRO A 245 26.86 -1.56 3.48
C PRO A 245 27.58 -1.85 2.16
N THR A 246 28.51 -2.80 2.15
CA THR A 246 29.29 -3.15 0.95
C THR A 246 28.41 -3.68 -0.18
N GLU A 247 27.42 -4.52 0.15
CA GLU A 247 26.51 -5.08 -0.85
C GLU A 247 25.55 -4.03 -1.36
N VAL A 248 25.07 -3.13 -0.50
CA VAL A 248 24.26 -1.97 -0.94
C VAL A 248 25.06 -1.09 -1.89
N GLN A 249 26.33 -0.77 -1.59
CA GLN A 249 27.19 0.02 -2.45
C GLN A 249 27.36 -0.62 -3.83
N LYS A 250 27.62 -1.93 -3.88
CA LYS A 250 27.72 -2.71 -5.10
C LYS A 250 26.39 -2.67 -5.90
N TYR A 251 25.27 -2.85 -5.22
CA TYR A 251 23.94 -2.80 -5.84
C TYR A 251 23.62 -1.42 -6.43
N LEU A 252 23.97 -0.33 -5.74
CA LEU A 252 23.81 1.03 -6.27
C LEU A 252 24.68 1.31 -7.49
N SER A 253 25.84 0.67 -7.60
CA SER A 253 26.76 0.84 -8.74
C SER A 253 26.36 0.03 -9.98
N THR A 254 25.47 -0.95 -9.86
CA THR A 254 25.00 -1.74 -11.00
C THR A 254 23.97 -0.99 -11.83
N THR A 255 24.04 -1.09 -13.16
CA THR A 255 23.00 -0.57 -14.04
C THR A 255 21.73 -1.42 -13.85
N PRO A 256 20.54 -0.81 -13.70
CA PRO A 256 19.31 -1.57 -13.65
C PRO A 256 19.12 -2.42 -14.92
N GLN A 257 19.06 -3.74 -14.78
CA GLN A 257 18.69 -4.60 -15.89
C GLN A 257 17.16 -4.59 -16.04
N GLY A 258 16.67 -4.46 -17.26
CA GLY A 258 15.25 -4.67 -17.60
C GLY A 258 14.32 -3.46 -17.39
N ILE A 259 14.83 -2.23 -17.51
CA ILE A 259 14.01 -1.03 -17.51
C ILE A 259 14.21 -0.36 -18.88
N ASN A 260 13.55 -0.85 -19.87
CA ASN A 260 13.34 -0.16 -21.14
C ASN A 260 11.89 0.29 -21.24
#